data_347d9c397783d5ef7c4bcd6e8de80691
#
_entry.id   347d9c397783d5ef7c4bcd6e8de80691
#
_cell.length_a   1.000
_cell.length_b   1.000
_cell.length_c   1.000
_cell.angle_alpha   90.00
_cell.angle_beta   90.00
_cell.angle_gamma   90.00
#
_symmetry.space_group_name_H-M   'P 1'
#
loop_
_entity.id
_entity.type
_entity.pdbx_description
1 polymer ?
#
loop_
_entity_poly.entity_id
_entity_poly.type
_entity_poly.pdbx_seq_one_letter_code
_entity_poly.pdbx_strand_id
1 'polypeptide(L)'
;GPDTLFPDVKQLQAGEYIFVEDTVNGLNIKKHKYYQYAHNYPASITEEELIAEHDEVVLNIFNRLIQIAAGRTIVVPLSGGYDSRLIVLMLKRLGYDKVIAFSYGRPGNSESVISKQVADRLGIRWEFVEYSNDLWYQWYHSDDYKRYASFADGCTSLPHIQDWPAVWRLKKDDRIPSDSIFVPGHSADLPAGSRSASVPELYNNESIDPRRVDSTILKYHYSLFDWTKRREELEPLFINKIEQTLGNDEQFPDNASAFESWDIAERQAKFIINSLRVYEFWGYDWWMPF
;
A
#
# COMPACT_ATOMS: atom_id res chain seq x y z
N GLY A 1 10.53 11.12 2.43
CA GLY A 1 11.97 11.23 2.27
C GLY A 1 12.73 10.01 2.80
N PRO A 2 14.04 9.98 2.67
CA PRO A 2 14.87 8.82 2.99
C PRO A 2 15.00 8.52 4.49
N ASP A 3 14.52 9.39 5.36
CA ASP A 3 14.64 9.23 6.80
C ASP A 3 13.80 8.07 7.34
N THR A 4 14.35 7.37 8.32
CA THR A 4 13.67 6.33 9.08
C THR A 4 13.46 6.75 10.53
N LEU A 5 12.92 5.86 11.37
CA LEU A 5 12.82 6.07 12.82
C LEU A 5 14.18 6.02 13.53
N PHE A 6 15.23 5.58 12.82
CA PHE A 6 16.59 5.49 13.33
C PHE A 6 17.49 6.47 12.57
N PRO A 7 18.22 7.37 13.25
CA PRO A 7 19.01 8.43 12.60
C PRO A 7 20.05 7.92 11.59
N ASP A 8 20.66 6.77 11.86
CA ASP A 8 21.73 6.19 11.06
C ASP A 8 21.24 5.22 9.98
N VAL A 9 19.92 5.01 9.89
CA VAL A 9 19.30 4.14 8.89
C VAL A 9 18.53 4.99 7.89
N LYS A 10 18.84 4.83 6.59
CA LYS A 10 18.13 5.51 5.51
C LYS A 10 17.41 4.49 4.64
N GLN A 11 16.24 4.87 4.17
CA GLN A 11 15.45 4.07 3.23
C GLN A 11 15.70 4.51 1.79
N LEU A 12 15.89 3.54 0.91
CA LEU A 12 15.85 3.77 -0.53
C LEU A 12 14.42 4.17 -0.93
N GLN A 13 14.30 5.22 -1.72
CA GLN A 13 13.00 5.77 -2.09
C GLN A 13 12.40 5.02 -3.28
N ALA A 14 11.07 5.09 -3.44
CA ALA A 14 10.39 4.59 -4.63
C ALA A 14 10.99 5.22 -5.89
N GLY A 15 11.21 4.40 -6.92
CA GLY A 15 11.84 4.86 -8.16
C GLY A 15 13.35 5.11 -8.10
N GLU A 16 14.02 4.63 -7.05
CA GLU A 16 15.48 4.75 -6.90
C GLU A 16 16.15 3.36 -6.88
N TYR A 17 17.41 3.33 -7.28
CA TYR A 17 18.33 2.21 -7.03
C TYR A 17 19.70 2.70 -6.59
N ILE A 18 20.44 1.85 -5.87
CA ILE A 18 21.81 2.12 -5.47
C ILE A 18 22.73 1.16 -6.24
N PHE A 19 23.83 1.73 -6.75
CA PHE A 19 24.95 0.97 -7.27
C PHE A 19 26.11 1.06 -6.27
N VAL A 20 26.63 -0.09 -5.84
CA VAL A 20 27.71 -0.18 -4.85
C VAL A 20 28.91 -0.86 -5.50
N GLU A 21 30.04 -0.16 -5.56
CA GLU A 21 31.33 -0.67 -6.03
C GLU A 21 32.30 -0.78 -4.85
N ASP A 22 32.91 -1.93 -4.69
CA ASP A 22 34.05 -2.08 -3.78
C ASP A 22 35.32 -1.60 -4.48
N THR A 23 35.97 -0.59 -3.93
CA THR A 23 37.14 0.04 -4.50
C THR A 23 38.29 -0.02 -3.50
N VAL A 24 39.54 0.20 -3.96
CA VAL A 24 40.72 0.28 -3.09
C VAL A 24 40.64 1.35 -2.01
N ASN A 25 39.75 2.34 -2.18
CA ASN A 25 39.51 3.42 -1.23
C ASN A 25 38.24 3.22 -0.38
N GLY A 26 37.60 2.05 -0.43
CA GLY A 26 36.34 1.72 0.25
C GLY A 26 35.16 1.67 -0.70
N LEU A 27 33.96 1.58 -0.14
CA LEU A 27 32.72 1.49 -0.91
C LEU A 27 32.38 2.81 -1.59
N ASN A 28 32.22 2.77 -2.91
CA ASN A 28 31.69 3.87 -3.70
C ASN A 28 30.18 3.60 -3.92
N ILE A 29 29.34 4.45 -3.34
CA ILE A 29 27.87 4.30 -3.37
C ILE A 29 27.29 5.39 -4.25
N LYS A 30 26.63 4.99 -5.35
CA LYS A 30 25.91 5.90 -6.24
C LYS A 30 24.42 5.59 -6.19
N LYS A 31 23.63 6.61 -5.89
CA LYS A 31 22.16 6.55 -5.91
C LYS A 31 21.64 7.13 -7.21
N HIS A 32 20.71 6.44 -7.85
CA HIS A 32 20.07 6.85 -9.09
C HIS A 32 18.57 6.80 -8.96
N LYS A 33 17.89 7.86 -9.44
CA LYS A 33 16.44 7.90 -9.59
C LYS A 33 16.10 7.55 -11.04
N TYR A 34 15.33 6.46 -11.25
CA TYR A 34 14.93 5.99 -12.58
C TYR A 34 13.47 6.28 -12.90
N TYR A 35 12.67 6.60 -11.90
CA TYR A 35 11.26 6.91 -12.06
C TYR A 35 10.82 7.97 -11.06
N GLN A 36 9.94 8.85 -11.52
CA GLN A 36 9.23 9.82 -10.70
C GLN A 36 7.78 9.84 -11.14
N TYR A 37 6.90 9.71 -10.18
CA TYR A 37 5.48 9.80 -10.45
C TYR A 37 5.11 11.25 -10.83
N ALA A 38 4.35 11.39 -11.92
CA ALA A 38 3.72 12.63 -12.35
C ALA A 38 2.57 12.30 -13.29
N HIS A 39 1.56 13.14 -13.32
CA HIS A 39 0.50 13.06 -14.31
C HIS A 39 1.08 13.46 -15.70
N ASN A 40 1.05 12.53 -16.62
CA ASN A 40 1.63 12.74 -17.94
C ASN A 40 0.79 12.04 -19.01
N TYR A 41 -0.33 12.64 -19.34
CA TYR A 41 -1.20 12.16 -20.42
C TYR A 41 -1.58 13.32 -21.37
N PRO A 42 -1.80 13.04 -22.64
CA PRO A 42 -2.21 14.06 -23.62
C PRO A 42 -3.55 14.71 -23.25
N ALA A 43 -3.62 16.03 -23.29
CA ALA A 43 -4.88 16.74 -23.02
C ALA A 43 -6.02 16.41 -24.00
N SER A 44 -5.69 15.77 -25.12
CA SER A 44 -6.64 15.37 -26.18
C SER A 44 -7.18 13.95 -26.01
N ILE A 45 -6.73 13.18 -25.00
CA ILE A 45 -7.19 11.80 -24.80
C ILE A 45 -8.66 11.80 -24.37
N THR A 46 -9.46 10.93 -24.96
CA THR A 46 -10.88 10.77 -24.61
C THR A 46 -11.07 9.84 -23.43
N GLU A 47 -12.24 9.89 -22.78
CA GLU A 47 -12.58 8.99 -21.69
C GLU A 47 -12.62 7.53 -22.14
N GLU A 48 -13.12 7.27 -23.37
CA GLU A 48 -13.17 5.92 -23.94
C GLU A 48 -11.76 5.36 -24.17
N GLU A 49 -10.83 6.18 -24.65
CA GLU A 49 -9.43 5.78 -24.82
C GLU A 49 -8.78 5.49 -23.45
N LEU A 50 -9.00 6.34 -22.44
CA LEU A 50 -8.48 6.11 -21.10
C LEU A 50 -9.02 4.80 -20.48
N ILE A 51 -10.32 4.53 -20.63
CA ILE A 51 -10.93 3.28 -20.16
C ILE A 51 -10.30 2.07 -20.86
N ALA A 52 -10.08 2.13 -22.17
CA ALA A 52 -9.49 1.05 -22.93
C ALA A 52 -8.03 0.79 -22.52
N GLU A 53 -7.22 1.85 -22.37
CA GLU A 53 -5.83 1.75 -21.90
C GLU A 53 -5.78 1.20 -20.47
N HIS A 54 -6.66 1.66 -19.58
CA HIS A 54 -6.75 1.17 -18.20
C HIS A 54 -7.08 -0.33 -18.16
N ASP A 55 -8.05 -0.81 -18.96
CA ASP A 55 -8.39 -2.26 -19.01
C ASP A 55 -7.19 -3.09 -19.49
N GLU A 56 -6.44 -2.61 -20.47
CA GLU A 56 -5.23 -3.26 -20.96
C GLU A 56 -4.14 -3.33 -19.88
N VAL A 57 -3.89 -2.23 -19.18
CA VAL A 57 -2.92 -2.18 -18.05
C VAL A 57 -3.32 -3.17 -16.95
N VAL A 58 -4.59 -3.17 -16.55
CA VAL A 58 -5.11 -4.08 -15.53
C VAL A 58 -4.97 -5.54 -15.98
N LEU A 59 -5.32 -5.86 -17.22
CA LEU A 59 -5.12 -7.21 -17.77
C LEU A 59 -3.66 -7.64 -17.73
N ASN A 60 -2.74 -6.77 -18.10
CA ASN A 60 -1.31 -7.05 -18.06
C ASN A 60 -0.79 -7.29 -16.65
N ILE A 61 -1.26 -6.51 -15.66
CA ILE A 61 -0.91 -6.70 -14.25
C ILE A 61 -1.34 -8.10 -13.77
N PHE A 62 -2.59 -8.48 -14.02
CA PHE A 62 -3.10 -9.78 -13.56
C PHE A 62 -2.51 -10.98 -14.32
N ASN A 63 -2.18 -10.83 -15.60
CA ASN A 63 -1.43 -11.85 -16.34
C ASN A 63 -0.03 -12.08 -15.72
N ARG A 64 0.68 -11.02 -15.34
CA ARG A 64 1.95 -11.12 -14.62
C ARG A 64 1.78 -11.79 -13.26
N LEU A 65 0.74 -11.42 -12.49
CA LEU A 65 0.42 -12.08 -11.23
C LEU A 65 0.22 -13.59 -11.40
N ILE A 66 -0.56 -14.00 -12.40
CA ILE A 66 -0.81 -15.42 -12.68
C ILE A 66 0.48 -16.16 -13.05
N GLN A 67 1.36 -15.53 -13.84
CA GLN A 67 2.67 -16.09 -14.17
C GLN A 67 3.55 -16.28 -12.92
N ILE A 68 3.59 -15.28 -12.03
CA ILE A 68 4.35 -15.34 -10.77
C ILE A 68 3.74 -16.36 -9.81
N ALA A 69 2.42 -16.45 -9.77
CA ALA A 69 1.73 -17.45 -8.96
C ALA A 69 2.12 -18.89 -9.35
N ALA A 70 2.41 -19.12 -10.63
CA ALA A 70 2.88 -20.42 -11.15
C ALA A 70 2.03 -21.61 -10.67
N GLY A 71 0.71 -21.41 -10.60
CA GLY A 71 -0.24 -22.44 -10.16
C GLY A 71 -0.39 -22.58 -8.64
N ARG A 72 0.24 -21.74 -7.83
CA ARG A 72 0.06 -21.66 -6.36
C ARG A 72 -1.30 -21.07 -6.01
N THR A 73 -1.78 -21.28 -4.81
CA THR A 73 -3.02 -20.66 -4.34
C THR A 73 -2.82 -19.15 -4.10
N ILE A 74 -3.69 -18.34 -4.69
CA ILE A 74 -3.77 -16.89 -4.41
C ILE A 74 -4.76 -16.67 -3.28
N VAL A 75 -4.32 -16.01 -2.20
CA VAL A 75 -5.13 -15.69 -1.02
C VAL A 75 -5.43 -14.20 -1.01
N VAL A 76 -6.71 -13.83 -1.04
CA VAL A 76 -7.16 -12.45 -1.15
C VAL A 76 -7.88 -12.03 0.12
N PRO A 77 -7.39 -11.02 0.86
CA PRO A 77 -8.16 -10.35 1.91
C PRO A 77 -9.33 -9.61 1.25
N LEU A 78 -10.50 -10.24 1.21
CA LEU A 78 -11.67 -9.72 0.51
C LEU A 78 -12.54 -8.93 1.48
N SER A 79 -12.59 -7.62 1.28
CA SER A 79 -13.45 -6.69 2.04
C SER A 79 -14.76 -6.38 1.30
N GLY A 80 -15.56 -5.49 1.87
CA GLY A 80 -16.70 -4.89 1.19
C GLY A 80 -16.33 -3.82 0.14
N GLY A 81 -15.03 -3.42 0.07
CA GLY A 81 -14.51 -2.41 -0.86
C GLY A 81 -14.40 -2.88 -2.32
N TYR A 82 -14.18 -1.95 -3.24
CA TYR A 82 -14.06 -2.24 -4.67
C TYR A 82 -12.73 -2.88 -5.03
N ASP A 83 -11.65 -2.49 -4.39
CA ASP A 83 -10.28 -2.88 -4.72
C ASP A 83 -10.05 -4.38 -4.63
N SER A 84 -10.37 -4.98 -3.49
CA SER A 84 -10.25 -6.42 -3.31
C SER A 84 -11.26 -7.21 -4.16
N ARG A 85 -12.43 -6.62 -4.48
CA ARG A 85 -13.39 -7.22 -5.43
C ARG A 85 -12.85 -7.25 -6.85
N LEU A 86 -12.17 -6.19 -7.29
CA LEU A 86 -11.53 -6.15 -8.61
C LEU A 86 -10.50 -7.28 -8.74
N ILE A 87 -9.72 -7.54 -7.68
CA ILE A 87 -8.73 -8.62 -7.68
C ILE A 87 -9.40 -9.98 -7.94
N VAL A 88 -10.39 -10.35 -7.15
CA VAL A 88 -11.06 -11.66 -7.33
C VAL A 88 -11.82 -11.76 -8.64
N LEU A 89 -12.39 -10.64 -9.11
CA LEU A 89 -13.08 -10.57 -10.40
C LEU A 89 -12.11 -10.78 -11.57
N MET A 90 -10.94 -10.13 -11.54
CA MET A 90 -9.94 -10.26 -12.60
C MET A 90 -9.32 -11.65 -12.63
N LEU A 91 -9.03 -12.26 -11.47
CA LEU A 91 -8.58 -13.65 -11.41
C LEU A 91 -9.62 -14.58 -12.03
N LYS A 92 -10.91 -14.38 -11.73
CA LYS A 92 -12.00 -15.16 -12.32
C LYS A 92 -12.15 -14.92 -13.82
N ARG A 93 -12.07 -13.65 -14.28
CA ARG A 93 -12.10 -13.27 -15.72
C ARG A 93 -11.00 -13.97 -16.51
N LEU A 94 -9.81 -14.12 -15.92
CA LEU A 94 -8.65 -14.78 -16.53
C LEU A 94 -8.61 -16.30 -16.32
N GLY A 95 -9.62 -16.90 -15.70
CA GLY A 95 -9.73 -18.34 -15.51
C GLY A 95 -8.79 -18.93 -14.47
N TYR A 96 -8.35 -18.13 -13.49
CA TYR A 96 -7.51 -18.63 -12.39
C TYR A 96 -8.38 -19.14 -11.24
N ASP A 97 -8.45 -20.45 -11.06
CA ASP A 97 -9.40 -21.09 -10.13
C ASP A 97 -8.82 -21.36 -8.73
N LYS A 98 -7.48 -21.31 -8.55
CA LYS A 98 -6.85 -21.55 -7.25
C LYS A 98 -6.86 -20.27 -6.39
N VAL A 99 -8.04 -19.83 -6.02
CA VAL A 99 -8.25 -18.62 -5.22
C VAL A 99 -8.95 -18.96 -3.92
N ILE A 100 -8.45 -18.43 -2.81
CA ILE A 100 -9.12 -18.42 -1.50
C ILE A 100 -9.29 -16.97 -1.10
N ALA A 101 -10.53 -16.57 -0.84
CA ALA A 101 -10.81 -15.27 -0.25
C ALA A 101 -11.01 -15.42 1.27
N PHE A 102 -10.60 -14.41 2.04
CA PHE A 102 -10.91 -14.39 3.47
C PHE A 102 -11.34 -13.01 3.93
N SER A 103 -12.09 -13.01 5.02
CA SER A 103 -12.48 -11.81 5.74
C SER A 103 -12.38 -12.05 7.23
N TYR A 104 -12.34 -10.99 8.02
CA TYR A 104 -12.21 -11.09 9.46
C TYR A 104 -13.03 -10.01 10.18
N GLY A 105 -13.13 -10.13 11.49
CA GLY A 105 -13.82 -9.18 12.33
C GLY A 105 -14.93 -9.79 13.17
N ARG A 106 -15.81 -8.96 13.68
CA ARG A 106 -16.97 -9.45 14.44
C ARG A 106 -17.94 -10.16 13.51
N PRO A 107 -18.56 -11.27 13.94
CA PRO A 107 -19.56 -11.95 13.13
C PRO A 107 -20.68 -11.01 12.67
N GLY A 108 -21.05 -11.10 11.40
CA GLY A 108 -22.13 -10.28 10.82
C GLY A 108 -21.77 -8.82 10.53
N ASN A 109 -20.48 -8.44 10.62
CA ASN A 109 -20.09 -7.12 10.15
C ASN A 109 -20.37 -6.94 8.64
N SER A 110 -20.67 -5.72 8.21
CA SER A 110 -21.09 -5.42 6.83
C SER A 110 -20.06 -5.85 5.78
N GLU A 111 -18.79 -5.69 6.07
CA GLU A 111 -17.71 -6.06 5.13
C GLU A 111 -17.65 -7.56 4.90
N SER A 112 -17.74 -8.37 5.96
CA SER A 112 -17.71 -9.82 5.84
C SER A 112 -18.97 -10.37 5.13
N VAL A 113 -20.13 -9.73 5.32
CA VAL A 113 -21.35 -10.08 4.60
C VAL A 113 -21.20 -9.85 3.10
N ILE A 114 -20.71 -8.68 2.70
CA ILE A 114 -20.49 -8.35 1.29
C ILE A 114 -19.40 -9.27 0.70
N SER A 115 -18.29 -9.46 1.42
CA SER A 115 -17.19 -10.35 1.03
C SER A 115 -17.70 -11.76 0.71
N LYS A 116 -18.52 -12.33 1.61
CA LYS A 116 -19.12 -13.64 1.40
C LYS A 116 -20.03 -13.70 0.17
N GLN A 117 -20.86 -12.69 -0.01
CA GLN A 117 -21.76 -12.62 -1.18
C GLN A 117 -20.97 -12.57 -2.49
N VAL A 118 -19.87 -11.82 -2.54
CA VAL A 118 -18.99 -11.75 -3.72
C VAL A 118 -18.33 -13.12 -3.97
N ALA A 119 -17.76 -13.73 -2.94
CA ALA A 119 -17.13 -15.06 -3.05
C ALA A 119 -18.11 -16.13 -3.53
N ASP A 120 -19.33 -16.17 -2.98
CA ASP A 120 -20.39 -17.11 -3.37
C ASP A 120 -20.79 -16.92 -4.85
N ARG A 121 -20.97 -15.67 -5.30
CA ARG A 121 -21.32 -15.38 -6.70
C ARG A 121 -20.23 -15.77 -7.70
N LEU A 122 -18.96 -15.68 -7.29
CA LEU A 122 -17.82 -16.04 -8.14
C LEU A 122 -17.43 -17.53 -8.00
N GLY A 123 -18.03 -18.28 -7.07
CA GLY A 123 -17.68 -19.66 -6.77
C GLY A 123 -16.29 -19.81 -6.16
N ILE A 124 -15.85 -18.85 -5.36
CA ILE A 124 -14.53 -18.81 -4.72
C ILE A 124 -14.66 -19.33 -3.28
N ARG A 125 -13.73 -20.20 -2.87
CA ARG A 125 -13.63 -20.62 -1.46
C ARG A 125 -13.43 -19.41 -0.57
N TRP A 126 -14.25 -19.28 0.48
CA TRP A 126 -14.22 -18.17 1.41
C TRP A 126 -14.05 -18.62 2.85
N GLU A 127 -13.16 -17.94 3.56
CA GLU A 127 -12.82 -18.19 4.94
C GLU A 127 -13.16 -16.97 5.80
N PHE A 128 -13.70 -17.22 6.99
CA PHE A 128 -13.94 -16.15 7.97
C PHE A 128 -13.11 -16.40 9.23
N VAL A 129 -12.47 -15.33 9.71
CA VAL A 129 -11.76 -15.33 10.99
C VAL A 129 -12.48 -14.40 11.96
N GLU A 130 -13.14 -14.98 12.95
CA GLU A 130 -13.81 -14.20 13.97
C GLU A 130 -12.81 -13.48 14.87
N TYR A 131 -13.02 -12.18 15.06
CA TYR A 131 -12.29 -11.37 16.02
C TYR A 131 -13.12 -11.18 17.26
N SER A 132 -12.58 -11.62 18.40
CA SER A 132 -13.12 -11.41 19.74
C SER A 132 -12.08 -10.74 20.65
N ASN A 133 -12.53 -10.19 21.77
CA ASN A 133 -11.62 -9.62 22.76
C ASN A 133 -10.64 -10.68 23.29
N ASP A 134 -11.10 -11.92 23.46
CA ASP A 134 -10.26 -13.03 23.93
C ASP A 134 -9.18 -13.39 22.91
N LEU A 135 -9.52 -13.42 21.61
CA LEU A 135 -8.55 -13.63 20.54
C LEU A 135 -7.49 -12.53 20.53
N TRP A 136 -7.92 -11.26 20.61
CA TRP A 136 -7.01 -10.13 20.67
C TRP A 136 -6.08 -10.19 21.88
N TYR A 137 -6.62 -10.53 23.05
CA TYR A 137 -5.85 -10.66 24.27
C TYR A 137 -4.81 -11.77 24.15
N GLN A 138 -5.20 -12.97 23.71
CA GLN A 138 -4.30 -14.11 23.54
C GLN A 138 -3.19 -13.80 22.53
N TRP A 139 -3.55 -13.22 21.41
CA TRP A 139 -2.61 -12.85 20.37
C TRP A 139 -1.62 -11.79 20.86
N TYR A 140 -2.10 -10.70 21.44
CA TYR A 140 -1.24 -9.58 21.89
C TYR A 140 -0.21 -10.02 22.95
N HIS A 141 -0.54 -10.99 23.77
CA HIS A 141 0.34 -11.54 24.79
C HIS A 141 1.17 -12.74 24.33
N SER A 142 1.04 -13.16 23.06
CA SER A 142 1.80 -14.28 22.53
C SER A 142 3.26 -13.90 22.22
N ASP A 143 4.14 -14.89 22.24
CA ASP A 143 5.53 -14.69 21.82
C ASP A 143 5.62 -14.45 20.30
N ASP A 144 4.65 -14.95 19.52
CA ASP A 144 4.54 -14.66 18.10
C ASP A 144 4.33 -13.17 17.84
N TYR A 145 3.46 -12.52 18.61
CA TYR A 145 3.27 -11.07 18.49
C TYR A 145 4.54 -10.28 18.83
N LYS A 146 5.24 -10.66 19.91
CA LYS A 146 6.50 -9.98 20.27
C LYS A 146 7.54 -10.06 19.15
N ARG A 147 7.69 -11.26 18.56
CA ARG A 147 8.60 -11.46 17.42
C ARG A 147 8.15 -10.65 16.19
N TYR A 148 6.85 -10.64 15.92
CA TYR A 148 6.29 -9.85 14.83
C TYR A 148 6.52 -8.35 15.02
N ALA A 149 6.27 -7.82 16.21
CA ALA A 149 6.46 -6.41 16.50
C ALA A 149 7.91 -5.94 16.28
N SER A 150 8.89 -6.79 16.58
CA SER A 150 10.31 -6.52 16.30
C SER A 150 10.70 -6.69 14.83
N PHE A 151 9.93 -7.45 14.05
CA PHE A 151 10.19 -7.68 12.63
C PHE A 151 9.53 -6.62 11.74
N ALA A 152 8.32 -6.20 12.10
CA ALA A 152 7.39 -5.55 11.18
C ALA A 152 7.44 -4.03 11.16
N ASP A 153 8.29 -3.37 11.98
CA ASP A 153 8.43 -1.91 11.94
C ASP A 153 9.14 -1.41 10.67
N GLY A 154 9.94 -2.27 10.04
CA GLY A 154 10.70 -1.93 8.84
C GLY A 154 11.59 -0.70 9.01
N CYS A 155 11.87 -0.31 10.25
CA CYS A 155 12.54 0.93 10.64
C CYS A 155 11.78 2.21 10.25
N THR A 156 10.58 2.13 9.70
CA THR A 156 9.89 3.27 9.06
C THR A 156 8.52 3.58 9.61
N SER A 157 7.81 2.58 10.18
CA SER A 157 6.47 2.78 10.72
C SER A 157 6.14 1.81 11.86
N LEU A 158 5.03 2.01 12.52
CA LEU A 158 4.52 1.05 13.50
C LEU A 158 4.09 -0.25 12.79
N PRO A 159 4.27 -1.42 13.44
CA PRO A 159 3.80 -2.69 12.91
C PRO A 159 2.30 -2.66 12.60
N HIS A 160 1.92 -3.09 11.40
CA HIS A 160 0.52 -3.22 11.03
C HIS A 160 -0.08 -4.45 11.70
N ILE A 161 -1.15 -4.27 12.47
CA ILE A 161 -1.71 -5.32 13.32
C ILE A 161 -3.09 -5.82 12.88
N GLN A 162 -3.72 -5.16 11.92
CA GLN A 162 -5.12 -5.41 11.58
C GLN A 162 -5.35 -6.82 11.04
N ASP A 163 -4.54 -7.28 10.10
CA ASP A 163 -4.65 -8.60 9.45
C ASP A 163 -3.97 -9.71 10.24
N TRP A 164 -3.08 -9.36 11.16
CA TRP A 164 -2.18 -10.32 11.79
C TRP A 164 -2.91 -11.48 12.46
N PRO A 165 -3.97 -11.26 13.29
CA PRO A 165 -4.68 -12.37 13.93
C PRO A 165 -5.36 -13.29 12.91
N ALA A 166 -5.82 -12.74 11.77
CA ALA A 166 -6.44 -13.52 10.72
C ALA A 166 -5.45 -14.44 10.03
N VAL A 167 -4.29 -13.90 9.61
CA VAL A 167 -3.24 -14.69 8.96
C VAL A 167 -2.68 -15.74 9.91
N TRP A 168 -2.46 -15.38 11.17
CA TRP A 168 -2.06 -16.32 12.22
C TRP A 168 -3.02 -17.51 12.34
N ARG A 169 -4.33 -17.21 12.42
CA ARG A 169 -5.37 -18.25 12.53
C ARG A 169 -5.44 -19.13 11.28
N LEU A 170 -5.44 -18.52 10.10
CA LEU A 170 -5.49 -19.26 8.84
C LEU A 170 -4.32 -20.21 8.70
N LYS A 171 -3.11 -19.80 9.09
CA LYS A 171 -1.92 -20.65 9.09
C LYS A 171 -1.98 -21.72 10.15
N LYS A 172 -2.30 -21.37 11.41
CA LYS A 172 -2.31 -22.29 12.53
C LYS A 172 -3.33 -23.41 12.38
N ASP A 173 -4.47 -23.10 11.78
CA ASP A 173 -5.56 -24.04 11.56
C ASP A 173 -5.46 -24.76 10.21
N ASP A 174 -4.34 -24.58 9.47
CA ASP A 174 -4.07 -25.18 8.16
C ASP A 174 -5.18 -24.92 7.12
N ARG A 175 -5.76 -23.70 7.17
CA ARG A 175 -6.87 -23.30 6.32
C ARG A 175 -6.44 -22.79 4.94
N ILE A 176 -5.16 -22.51 4.77
CA ILE A 176 -4.54 -22.07 3.52
C ILE A 176 -3.25 -22.85 3.26
N PRO A 177 -2.90 -23.16 1.99
CA PRO A 177 -1.64 -23.82 1.65
C PRO A 177 -0.43 -23.00 2.09
N SER A 178 0.65 -23.68 2.49
CA SER A 178 1.87 -23.03 3.00
C SER A 178 2.66 -22.26 1.95
N ASP A 179 2.44 -22.55 0.66
CA ASP A 179 3.07 -21.91 -0.49
C ASP A 179 2.20 -20.81 -1.13
N SER A 180 1.15 -20.38 -0.46
CA SER A 180 0.20 -19.39 -0.97
C SER A 180 0.87 -18.02 -1.22
N ILE A 181 0.28 -17.26 -2.16
CA ILE A 181 0.62 -15.86 -2.39
C ILE A 181 -0.53 -14.99 -1.91
N PHE A 182 -0.24 -14.02 -1.04
CA PHE A 182 -1.24 -13.04 -0.63
C PHE A 182 -1.33 -11.87 -1.61
N VAL A 183 -2.55 -11.51 -1.99
CA VAL A 183 -2.81 -10.42 -2.94
C VAL A 183 -3.83 -9.47 -2.33
N PRO A 184 -3.39 -8.50 -1.51
CA PRO A 184 -4.28 -7.49 -0.94
C PRO A 184 -4.61 -6.37 -1.91
N GLY A 185 -5.74 -5.70 -1.67
CA GLY A 185 -6.19 -4.53 -2.42
C GLY A 185 -5.55 -3.20 -1.99
N HIS A 186 -4.43 -3.27 -1.29
CA HIS A 186 -3.73 -2.06 -0.85
C HIS A 186 -3.26 -1.23 -2.05
N SER A 187 -3.15 0.07 -1.87
CA SER A 187 -2.75 1.09 -2.87
C SER A 187 -3.71 1.31 -4.04
N ALA A 188 -4.77 0.52 -4.23
CA ALA A 188 -5.73 0.75 -5.32
C ALA A 188 -6.42 2.12 -5.25
N ASP A 189 -6.50 2.72 -4.08
CA ASP A 189 -6.98 4.08 -3.88
C ASP A 189 -6.09 5.15 -4.54
N LEU A 190 -4.82 4.87 -4.79
CA LEU A 190 -3.90 5.78 -5.47
C LEU A 190 -4.23 5.89 -6.96
N PRO A 191 -4.18 4.82 -7.79
CA PRO A 191 -4.52 4.90 -9.20
C PRO A 191 -6.01 5.25 -9.46
N ALA A 192 -6.89 4.98 -8.49
CA ALA A 192 -8.29 5.41 -8.56
C ALA A 192 -8.49 6.91 -8.26
N GLY A 193 -7.44 7.65 -7.93
CA GLY A 193 -7.50 9.07 -7.63
C GLY A 193 -8.31 9.43 -6.38
N SER A 194 -8.64 8.46 -5.53
CA SER A 194 -9.54 8.71 -4.39
C SER A 194 -8.95 9.67 -3.34
N ARG A 195 -7.63 9.79 -3.30
CA ARG A 195 -6.94 10.75 -2.43
C ARG A 195 -6.98 12.15 -3.00
N SER A 196 -6.55 12.32 -4.23
CA SER A 196 -6.49 13.59 -4.91
C SER A 196 -7.90 14.11 -5.26
N ALA A 197 -8.84 13.25 -5.62
CA ALA A 197 -10.24 13.63 -5.87
C ALA A 197 -10.93 14.25 -4.64
N SER A 198 -10.47 13.94 -3.42
CA SER A 198 -10.98 14.57 -2.20
C SER A 198 -10.41 15.99 -1.96
N VAL A 199 -9.49 16.45 -2.80
CA VAL A 199 -8.77 17.73 -2.68
C VAL A 199 -8.87 18.52 -3.99
N PRO A 200 -10.06 19.03 -4.35
CA PRO A 200 -10.30 19.73 -5.62
C PRO A 200 -9.34 20.87 -5.89
N GLU A 201 -8.84 21.52 -4.84
CA GLU A 201 -7.87 22.62 -4.93
C GLU A 201 -6.53 22.23 -5.56
N LEU A 202 -6.19 20.93 -5.63
CA LEU A 202 -4.97 20.47 -6.29
C LEU A 202 -5.08 20.41 -7.82
N TYR A 203 -6.31 20.37 -8.35
CA TYR A 203 -6.58 20.21 -9.80
C TYR A 203 -6.83 21.53 -10.53
N ASN A 204 -6.70 22.66 -9.87
CA ASN A 204 -6.75 23.95 -10.58
C ASN A 204 -5.52 24.03 -11.49
N ASN A 205 -5.76 24.33 -12.79
CA ASN A 205 -4.75 24.44 -13.86
C ASN A 205 -3.79 25.62 -13.68
N GLU A 206 -3.47 25.98 -12.48
CA GLU A 206 -2.50 27.01 -12.12
C GLU A 206 -1.10 26.39 -11.99
N SER A 207 -0.09 27.22 -12.15
CA SER A 207 1.29 26.82 -11.87
C SER A 207 1.42 26.21 -10.47
N ILE A 208 2.40 25.34 -10.29
CA ILE A 208 2.67 24.72 -9.00
C ILE A 208 2.80 25.80 -7.91
N ASP A 209 2.11 25.61 -6.80
CA ASP A 209 2.21 26.43 -5.59
C ASP A 209 2.67 25.53 -4.43
N PRO A 210 3.97 25.54 -4.08
CA PRO A 210 4.53 24.71 -3.02
C PRO A 210 3.80 24.86 -1.70
N ARG A 211 3.45 26.09 -1.31
CA ARG A 211 2.75 26.36 -0.04
C ARG A 211 1.38 25.71 0.01
N ARG A 212 0.70 25.64 -1.14
CA ARG A 212 -0.58 24.96 -1.26
C ARG A 212 -0.41 23.45 -1.12
N VAL A 213 0.60 22.87 -1.76
CA VAL A 213 0.93 21.44 -1.64
C VAL A 213 1.26 21.09 -0.19
N ASP A 214 2.17 21.80 0.44
CA ASP A 214 2.60 21.59 1.82
C ASP A 214 1.43 21.66 2.80
N SER A 215 0.62 22.72 2.71
CA SER A 215 -0.54 22.90 3.60
C SER A 215 -1.58 21.80 3.40
N THR A 216 -1.72 21.31 2.18
CA THR A 216 -2.63 20.20 1.86
C THR A 216 -2.11 18.90 2.44
N ILE A 217 -0.83 18.60 2.28
CA ILE A 217 -0.20 17.42 2.88
C ILE A 217 -0.35 17.45 4.41
N LEU A 218 -0.07 18.58 5.05
CA LEU A 218 -0.26 18.74 6.50
C LEU A 218 -1.70 18.46 6.92
N LYS A 219 -2.67 19.02 6.21
CA LYS A 219 -4.10 18.84 6.50
C LYS A 219 -4.54 17.38 6.40
N TYR A 220 -4.09 16.65 5.40
CA TYR A 220 -4.59 15.32 5.10
C TYR A 220 -3.78 14.18 5.73
N HIS A 221 -2.47 14.36 5.93
CA HIS A 221 -1.59 13.31 6.40
C HIS A 221 -1.05 13.50 7.83
N TYR A 222 -1.10 14.71 8.37
CA TYR A 222 -0.64 15.00 9.74
C TYR A 222 -1.79 15.29 10.71
N SER A 223 -3.01 14.94 10.35
CA SER A 223 -4.23 15.22 11.13
C SER A 223 -4.64 14.12 12.11
N LEU A 224 -3.92 12.97 12.16
CA LEU A 224 -4.28 11.86 13.03
C LEU A 224 -4.18 12.20 14.51
N PHE A 225 -3.19 13.02 14.90
CA PHE A 225 -2.99 13.49 16.25
C PHE A 225 -3.13 14.99 16.33
N ASP A 226 -3.71 15.49 17.43
CA ASP A 226 -3.79 16.93 17.69
C ASP A 226 -2.42 17.45 18.17
N TRP A 227 -1.73 18.16 17.27
CA TRP A 227 -0.46 18.84 17.53
C TRP A 227 -0.60 20.36 17.53
N THR A 228 -1.83 20.89 17.45
CA THR A 228 -2.10 22.33 17.34
C THR A 228 -1.53 23.15 18.50
N LYS A 229 -1.47 22.57 19.70
CA LYS A 229 -0.85 23.22 20.88
C LYS A 229 0.67 23.45 20.75
N ARG A 230 1.33 22.75 19.85
CA ARG A 230 2.77 22.87 19.53
C ARG A 230 2.99 23.32 18.10
N ARG A 231 2.04 24.00 17.51
CA ARG A 231 2.05 24.33 16.09
C ARG A 231 3.28 25.13 15.68
N GLU A 232 3.62 26.18 16.44
CA GLU A 232 4.77 27.04 16.16
C GLU A 232 6.10 26.27 16.11
N GLU A 233 6.21 25.20 16.89
CA GLU A 233 7.39 24.34 16.95
C GLU A 233 7.38 23.26 15.85
N LEU A 234 6.24 22.56 15.66
CA LEU A 234 6.16 21.35 14.85
C LEU A 234 5.89 21.61 13.36
N GLU A 235 5.11 22.66 13.04
CA GLU A 235 4.75 22.96 11.65
C GLU A 235 5.98 23.23 10.78
N PRO A 236 6.97 24.04 11.19
CA PRO A 236 8.18 24.22 10.40
C PRO A 236 8.98 22.92 10.19
N LEU A 237 8.99 22.03 11.18
CA LEU A 237 9.66 20.73 11.06
C LEU A 237 8.97 19.83 10.05
N PHE A 238 7.63 19.80 10.06
CA PHE A 238 6.85 19.01 9.11
C PHE A 238 6.98 19.57 7.69
N ILE A 239 6.87 20.87 7.50
CA ILE A 239 7.06 21.52 6.21
C ILE A 239 8.45 21.19 5.64
N ASN A 240 9.51 21.38 6.41
CA ASN A 240 10.87 21.05 5.97
C ASN A 240 11.01 19.57 5.54
N LYS A 241 10.34 18.66 6.24
CA LYS A 241 10.34 17.24 5.86
C LYS A 241 9.56 16.98 4.57
N ILE A 242 8.46 17.68 4.34
CA ILE A 242 7.69 17.59 3.11
C ILE A 242 8.53 18.11 1.93
N GLU A 243 9.11 19.29 2.07
CA GLU A 243 9.99 19.91 1.07
C GLU A 243 11.19 19.02 0.74
N GLN A 244 11.83 18.42 1.75
CA GLN A 244 12.94 17.47 1.53
C GLN A 244 12.52 16.24 0.73
N THR A 245 11.29 15.78 0.90
CA THR A 245 10.76 14.62 0.16
C THR A 245 10.42 14.98 -1.27
N LEU A 246 9.80 16.13 -1.49
CA LEU A 246 9.43 16.62 -2.82
C LEU A 246 10.67 17.05 -3.63
N GLY A 247 11.68 17.64 -3.00
CA GLY A 247 12.84 18.19 -3.70
C GLY A 247 12.52 19.51 -4.40
N ASN A 248 13.08 19.75 -5.57
CA ASN A 248 12.86 20.99 -6.32
C ASN A 248 11.48 20.97 -7.00
N ASP A 249 10.71 22.03 -6.85
CA ASP A 249 9.35 22.20 -7.37
C ASP A 249 9.27 22.14 -8.90
N GLU A 250 10.33 22.56 -9.60
CA GLU A 250 10.41 22.56 -11.07
C GLU A 250 10.29 21.16 -11.72
N GLN A 251 10.36 20.11 -10.91
CA GLN A 251 10.26 18.72 -11.42
C GLN A 251 8.82 18.21 -11.59
N PHE A 252 7.80 18.91 -11.08
CA PHE A 252 6.40 18.50 -11.16
C PHE A 252 5.60 19.39 -12.12
N PRO A 253 4.73 18.80 -12.95
CA PRO A 253 3.89 19.57 -13.87
C PRO A 253 2.75 20.32 -13.18
N ASP A 254 2.29 19.85 -12.02
CA ASP A 254 1.15 20.40 -11.29
C ASP A 254 1.16 20.01 -9.79
N ASN A 255 0.27 20.63 -9.01
CA ASN A 255 0.14 20.38 -7.59
C ASN A 255 -0.31 18.97 -7.24
N ALA A 256 -1.15 18.35 -8.08
CA ALA A 256 -1.63 17.00 -7.85
C ALA A 256 -0.49 15.98 -8.01
N SER A 257 0.35 16.14 -9.03
CA SER A 257 1.55 15.31 -9.22
C SER A 257 2.52 15.41 -8.04
N ALA A 258 2.73 16.61 -7.52
CA ALA A 258 3.59 16.80 -6.33
C ALA A 258 2.99 16.12 -5.09
N PHE A 259 1.69 16.31 -4.83
CA PHE A 259 0.99 15.69 -3.71
C PHE A 259 1.04 14.16 -3.77
N GLU A 260 0.73 13.58 -4.93
CA GLU A 260 0.73 12.12 -5.09
C GLU A 260 2.13 11.52 -5.10
N SER A 261 3.12 12.24 -5.64
CA SER A 261 4.54 11.84 -5.52
C SER A 261 4.99 11.77 -4.07
N TRP A 262 4.53 12.72 -3.24
CA TRP A 262 4.77 12.67 -1.80
C TRP A 262 4.04 11.48 -1.14
N ASP A 263 2.77 11.22 -1.49
CA ASP A 263 2.01 10.07 -0.97
C ASP A 263 2.72 8.75 -1.29
N ILE A 264 3.25 8.60 -2.51
CA ILE A 264 4.02 7.42 -2.91
C ILE A 264 5.30 7.28 -2.05
N ALA A 265 6.06 8.36 -1.88
CA ALA A 265 7.35 8.31 -1.18
C ALA A 265 7.21 8.10 0.34
N GLU A 266 6.14 8.60 0.95
CA GLU A 266 5.94 8.56 2.39
C GLU A 266 4.88 7.52 2.80
N ARG A 267 3.65 7.66 2.33
CA ARG A 267 2.57 6.79 2.78
C ARG A 267 2.65 5.40 2.14
N GLN A 268 2.77 5.32 0.83
CA GLN A 268 2.79 4.04 0.12
C GLN A 268 4.07 3.26 0.47
N ALA A 269 5.24 3.88 0.32
CA ALA A 269 6.52 3.22 0.52
C ALA A 269 6.83 2.88 1.98
N LYS A 270 6.25 3.58 2.96
CA LYS A 270 6.52 3.35 4.39
C LYS A 270 5.38 2.61 5.08
N PHE A 271 4.18 3.18 5.05
CA PHE A 271 3.05 2.62 5.80
C PHE A 271 2.37 1.47 5.07
N ILE A 272 2.03 1.64 3.78
CA ILE A 272 1.29 0.61 3.03
C ILE A 272 2.16 -0.63 2.79
N ILE A 273 3.40 -0.46 2.32
CA ILE A 273 4.33 -1.59 2.15
C ILE A 273 4.59 -2.30 3.48
N ASN A 274 4.66 -1.57 4.59
CA ASN A 274 4.85 -2.19 5.90
C ASN A 274 3.65 -3.06 6.33
N SER A 275 2.45 -2.80 5.82
CA SER A 275 1.28 -3.64 6.09
C SER A 275 1.41 -5.06 5.52
N LEU A 276 2.27 -5.26 4.52
CA LEU A 276 2.53 -6.57 3.89
C LEU A 276 3.48 -7.46 4.70
N ARG A 277 4.17 -6.89 5.68
CA ARG A 277 5.10 -7.59 6.56
C ARG A 277 4.47 -8.75 7.33
N VAL A 278 3.16 -8.71 7.54
CA VAL A 278 2.43 -9.82 8.17
C VAL A 278 2.53 -11.11 7.35
N TYR A 279 2.49 -11.00 6.02
CA TYR A 279 2.59 -12.17 5.13
C TYR A 279 4.02 -12.72 5.14
N GLU A 280 5.02 -11.84 5.00
CA GLU A 280 6.45 -12.21 5.09
C GLU A 280 6.80 -12.88 6.42
N PHE A 281 6.32 -12.35 7.55
CA PHE A 281 6.56 -12.92 8.88
C PHE A 281 6.09 -14.37 8.98
N TRP A 282 5.00 -14.71 8.30
CA TRP A 282 4.45 -16.05 8.26
C TRP A 282 5.04 -16.94 7.16
N GLY A 283 5.99 -16.40 6.36
CA GLY A 283 6.67 -17.12 5.29
C GLY A 283 5.85 -17.24 4.00
N TYR A 284 4.93 -16.32 3.79
CA TYR A 284 4.16 -16.23 2.55
C TYR A 284 4.73 -15.15 1.63
N ASP A 285 4.70 -15.41 0.34
CA ASP A 285 4.89 -14.37 -0.67
C ASP A 285 3.67 -13.48 -0.74
N TRP A 286 3.87 -12.28 -1.25
CA TRP A 286 2.80 -11.34 -1.53
C TRP A 286 3.00 -10.63 -2.87
N TRP A 287 1.92 -10.17 -3.43
CA TRP A 287 1.90 -9.35 -4.63
C TRP A 287 0.85 -8.26 -4.48
N MET A 288 1.23 -7.02 -4.76
CA MET A 288 0.34 -5.87 -4.73
C MET A 288 0.13 -5.39 -6.17
N PRO A 289 -1.08 -5.55 -6.72
CA PRO A 289 -1.33 -5.27 -8.14
C PRO A 289 -1.43 -3.78 -8.48
N PHE A 290 -1.63 -2.92 -7.45
CA PHE A 290 -1.87 -1.50 -7.63
C PHE A 290 -0.78 -0.61 -7.04
#